data_a22e646cfcd87d0113c8458c0e717eed
#
_entry.id   a22e646cfcd87d0113c8458c0e717eed
#
_cell.length_a   1.000
_cell.length_b   1.000
_cell.length_c   1.000
_cell.angle_alpha   90.00
_cell.angle_beta   90.00
_cell.angle_gamma   90.00
#
_symmetry.space_group_name_H-M   'P 1'
#
loop_
_entity.id
_entity.type
_entity.pdbx_description
1 polymer ?
#
loop_
_entity_poly.entity_id
_entity_poly.type
_entity_poly.pdbx_seq_one_letter_code
_entity_poly.pdbx_strand_id
1 'polypeptide(L)'
;MSPRNRFLALAALALTGSLALTGCEGLDDLPDPARSDDAAPAPGGSALEAAEGLTVKGRAPKTGYERGEFGSAWIDTDRNGCGTRDDILADQLDDVSRDDDGCKVLSGVLDPDPYTGTRITFERGRSKVDIDHLVALSDAWQKGAQKWSDGKRRAFANDPLNLVAADSSTNRSKGEGDTATWLPPNKAYRCEYVAGQVSVKKKYELWVTRAEQDAMREVLAGCPEQKLPSGGNPTEAPTR
;
A
#
# COMPACT_ATOMS: atom_id res chain seq x y z
N MET A 1 61.32 13.30 21.93
CA MET A 1 62.25 12.42 22.66
C MET A 1 61.84 11.00 22.45
N SER A 2 62.53 10.30 21.56
CA SER A 2 62.58 8.83 21.40
C SER A 2 63.61 8.33 22.41
N PRO A 3 63.68 7.07 22.83
CA PRO A 3 64.08 5.95 21.98
C PRO A 3 63.45 4.58 22.33
N ARG A 4 63.30 3.71 21.33
CA ARG A 4 64.20 2.61 20.91
C ARG A 4 64.08 1.25 21.64
N ASN A 5 63.66 0.25 20.82
CA ASN A 5 64.33 -1.05 20.54
C ASN A 5 64.43 -2.15 21.59
N ARG A 6 64.00 -3.39 21.24
CA ARG A 6 64.90 -4.51 20.85
C ARG A 6 64.12 -5.81 20.61
N PHE A 7 64.23 -6.30 19.46
CA PHE A 7 64.60 -7.61 18.90
C PHE A 7 64.94 -8.75 19.88
N LEU A 8 64.45 -9.95 19.56
CA LEU A 8 65.12 -11.28 19.51
C LEU A 8 64.01 -12.27 19.07
N ALA A 9 64.05 -12.92 18.05
CA ALA A 9 64.75 -13.86 17.16
C ALA A 9 64.92 -15.28 17.76
N LEU A 10 64.56 -16.31 16.89
CA LEU A 10 64.94 -17.71 16.84
C LEU A 10 64.17 -18.66 17.76
N ALA A 11 63.52 -19.72 17.28
CA ALA A 11 64.13 -20.87 16.61
C ALA A 11 63.11 -21.76 15.89
N ALA A 12 63.50 -22.26 14.73
CA ALA A 12 62.86 -23.30 13.92
C ALA A 12 63.04 -24.66 14.55
N LEU A 13 61.98 -25.50 14.47
CA LEU A 13 62.17 -26.95 14.44
C LEU A 13 61.20 -27.55 13.41
N ALA A 14 61.77 -28.08 12.36
CA ALA A 14 61.13 -28.92 11.38
C ALA A 14 60.95 -30.32 11.92
N LEU A 15 59.78 -30.87 11.81
CA LEU A 15 59.57 -32.34 11.85
C LEU A 15 58.65 -32.71 10.66
N THR A 16 59.26 -33.44 9.76
CA THR A 16 58.64 -34.14 8.66
C THR A 16 57.84 -35.34 9.17
N GLY A 17 56.60 -35.49 8.76
CA GLY A 17 55.81 -36.67 9.03
C GLY A 17 54.78 -36.85 7.90
N SER A 18 54.96 -37.93 7.15
CA SER A 18 54.31 -38.29 5.90
C SER A 18 52.87 -38.78 6.02
N LEU A 19 52.10 -38.47 5.00
CA LEU A 19 50.97 -39.19 4.37
C LEU A 19 50.01 -40.02 5.21
N ALA A 20 48.73 -39.65 5.08
CA ALA A 20 47.67 -40.56 4.72
C ALA A 20 46.58 -39.74 3.97
N LEU A 21 46.46 -39.93 2.68
CA LEU A 21 45.28 -39.59 1.89
C LEU A 21 44.17 -40.58 2.31
N THR A 22 43.18 -40.08 3.02
CA THR A 22 41.86 -40.70 3.02
C THR A 22 40.87 -39.64 2.58
N GLY A 23 40.13 -39.97 1.53
CA GLY A 23 39.16 -39.14 0.88
C GLY A 23 38.09 -38.65 1.88
N CYS A 24 37.80 -37.36 1.86
CA CYS A 24 36.53 -36.80 2.34
C CYS A 24 35.65 -36.61 1.13
N GLU A 25 34.88 -37.65 0.82
CA GLU A 25 33.62 -37.45 0.12
C GLU A 25 32.61 -36.84 1.06
N GLY A 26 31.91 -35.80 0.58
CA GLY A 26 30.58 -35.43 1.10
C GLY A 26 30.55 -34.48 2.30
N LEU A 27 30.78 -33.19 2.06
CA LEU A 27 30.25 -32.12 2.89
C LEU A 27 29.61 -31.02 2.00
N ASP A 28 28.78 -31.47 1.08
CA ASP A 28 27.86 -30.62 0.30
C ASP A 28 26.42 -30.98 0.67
N ASP A 29 26.01 -30.74 1.90
CA ASP A 29 24.58 -30.62 2.27
C ASP A 29 24.45 -30.06 3.68
N LEU A 30 24.86 -28.80 3.84
CA LEU A 30 24.30 -28.01 4.92
C LEU A 30 23.11 -27.22 4.31
N PRO A 31 21.88 -27.45 4.78
CA PRO A 31 20.75 -26.68 4.32
C PRO A 31 20.98 -25.21 4.70
N ASP A 32 20.94 -24.34 3.70
CA ASP A 32 20.94 -22.89 3.85
C ASP A 32 19.72 -22.48 4.73
N PRO A 33 19.91 -21.89 5.92
CA PRO A 33 18.80 -21.56 6.81
C PRO A 33 17.98 -20.34 6.36
N ALA A 34 18.12 -19.89 5.12
CA ALA A 34 17.50 -18.65 4.64
C ALA A 34 16.51 -18.82 3.49
N ARG A 35 15.92 -20.01 3.27
CA ARG A 35 14.79 -20.15 2.36
C ARG A 35 13.69 -20.99 2.98
N SER A 36 12.85 -20.32 3.75
CA SER A 36 11.51 -20.83 4.06
C SER A 36 10.60 -20.53 2.86
N ASP A 37 10.76 -21.26 1.76
CA ASP A 37 9.82 -21.25 0.63
C ASP A 37 8.57 -22.12 0.89
N ASP A 38 8.32 -22.49 2.15
CA ASP A 38 7.12 -23.22 2.58
C ASP A 38 6.00 -22.31 3.12
N ALA A 39 5.74 -21.16 2.47
CA ALA A 39 4.47 -20.52 2.68
C ALA A 39 3.41 -21.38 1.97
N ALA A 40 2.47 -21.95 2.74
CA ALA A 40 1.34 -22.66 2.18
C ALA A 40 0.65 -21.79 1.11
N PRO A 41 0.22 -22.37 -0.04
CA PRO A 41 -0.48 -21.59 -1.07
C PRO A 41 -1.66 -20.84 -0.45
N ALA A 42 -1.77 -19.55 -0.74
CA ALA A 42 -2.88 -18.74 -0.26
C ALA A 42 -4.21 -19.33 -0.74
N PRO A 43 -5.27 -19.32 0.09
CA PRO A 43 -6.59 -19.79 -0.33
C PRO A 43 -7.03 -19.07 -1.60
N GLY A 44 -7.55 -19.80 -2.58
CA GLY A 44 -7.98 -19.27 -3.86
C GLY A 44 -8.93 -18.08 -3.67
N GLY A 45 -8.60 -16.94 -4.29
CA GLY A 45 -9.35 -15.69 -4.15
C GLY A 45 -8.95 -14.81 -2.95
N SER A 46 -7.83 -15.11 -2.27
CA SER A 46 -7.30 -14.26 -1.20
C SER A 46 -6.64 -12.99 -1.75
N ALA A 47 -6.53 -11.97 -0.88
CA ALA A 47 -5.82 -10.73 -1.22
C ALA A 47 -4.33 -10.98 -1.51
N LEU A 48 -3.72 -11.96 -0.85
CA LEU A 48 -2.33 -12.35 -1.07
C LEU A 48 -2.13 -12.90 -2.50
N GLU A 49 -2.94 -13.87 -2.91
CA GLU A 49 -2.89 -14.41 -4.27
C GLU A 49 -3.10 -13.34 -5.33
N ALA A 50 -4.05 -12.44 -5.08
CA ALA A 50 -4.31 -11.33 -5.99
C ALA A 50 -3.13 -10.34 -6.07
N ALA A 51 -2.43 -10.07 -4.97
CA ALA A 51 -1.23 -9.23 -4.95
C ALA A 51 -0.07 -9.85 -5.74
N GLU A 52 0.09 -11.17 -5.66
CA GLU A 52 1.07 -11.93 -6.43
C GLU A 52 0.80 -11.90 -7.94
N GLY A 53 -0.48 -11.85 -8.32
CA GLY A 53 -0.92 -11.74 -9.72
C GLY A 53 -0.82 -10.33 -10.32
N LEU A 54 -0.48 -9.30 -9.57
CA LEU A 54 -0.32 -7.94 -10.10
C LEU A 54 0.89 -7.85 -11.03
N THR A 55 0.73 -7.11 -12.13
CA THR A 55 1.82 -6.85 -13.07
C THR A 55 2.92 -6.03 -12.39
N VAL A 56 4.18 -6.50 -12.48
CA VAL A 56 5.34 -5.79 -11.93
C VAL A 56 6.06 -5.01 -13.02
N LYS A 57 6.22 -3.70 -12.82
CA LYS A 57 6.99 -2.78 -13.70
C LYS A 57 7.65 -1.70 -12.85
N GLY A 58 8.65 -1.01 -13.41
CA GLY A 58 9.20 0.21 -12.79
C GLY A 58 8.20 1.37 -12.82
N ARG A 59 8.39 2.36 -11.94
CA ARG A 59 7.62 3.61 -12.00
C ARG A 59 7.87 4.34 -13.31
N ALA A 60 6.81 4.79 -13.96
CA ALA A 60 6.92 5.74 -15.06
C ALA A 60 7.26 7.16 -14.53
N PRO A 61 7.82 8.04 -15.37
CA PRO A 61 8.04 9.43 -15.01
C PRO A 61 6.74 10.11 -14.54
N LYS A 62 6.87 11.00 -13.57
CA LYS A 62 5.75 11.83 -13.06
C LYS A 62 5.42 13.01 -14.01
N THR A 63 6.14 13.16 -15.09
CA THR A 63 5.96 14.24 -16.07
C THR A 63 4.50 14.34 -16.50
N GLY A 64 3.97 15.56 -16.50
CA GLY A 64 2.58 15.85 -16.87
C GLY A 64 1.55 15.53 -15.78
N TYR A 65 1.95 15.05 -14.62
CA TYR A 65 1.02 14.86 -13.52
C TYR A 65 0.59 16.21 -12.94
N GLU A 66 -0.70 16.41 -12.99
CA GLU A 66 -1.41 17.41 -12.19
C GLU A 66 -2.67 16.76 -11.61
N ARG A 67 -3.10 17.19 -10.42
CA ARG A 67 -4.30 16.63 -9.81
C ARG A 67 -5.54 16.81 -10.71
N GLY A 68 -5.59 17.91 -11.46
CA GLY A 68 -6.65 18.22 -12.42
C GLY A 68 -6.80 17.21 -13.56
N GLU A 69 -5.76 16.42 -13.88
CA GLU A 69 -5.85 15.34 -14.88
C GLU A 69 -6.87 14.27 -14.51
N PHE A 70 -7.24 14.18 -13.23
CA PHE A 70 -8.26 13.28 -12.71
C PHE A 70 -9.66 13.95 -12.67
N GLY A 71 -9.81 15.13 -13.26
CA GLY A 71 -11.05 15.88 -13.32
C GLY A 71 -11.35 16.70 -12.08
N SER A 72 -12.55 17.24 -12.01
CA SER A 72 -13.02 17.98 -10.84
C SER A 72 -13.15 17.06 -9.63
N ALA A 73 -12.78 17.56 -8.46
CA ALA A 73 -12.89 16.80 -7.23
C ALA A 73 -14.36 16.53 -6.86
N TRP A 74 -14.62 15.33 -6.36
CA TRP A 74 -15.89 14.96 -5.70
C TRP A 74 -17.13 15.10 -6.58
N ILE A 75 -17.01 14.74 -7.87
CA ILE A 75 -18.14 14.72 -8.78
C ILE A 75 -19.10 13.58 -8.39
N ASP A 76 -20.37 13.80 -8.65
CA ASP A 76 -21.40 12.77 -8.55
C ASP A 76 -21.22 11.75 -9.70
N THR A 77 -20.57 10.62 -9.41
CA THR A 77 -20.27 9.57 -10.40
C THR A 77 -21.35 8.48 -10.45
N ASP A 78 -22.10 8.29 -9.38
CA ASP A 78 -23.17 7.28 -9.29
C ASP A 78 -24.55 7.87 -9.58
N ARG A 79 -24.63 9.21 -9.75
CA ARG A 79 -25.86 9.97 -10.09
C ARG A 79 -26.93 9.89 -9.01
N ASN A 80 -26.49 9.83 -7.75
CA ASN A 80 -27.41 9.88 -6.61
C ASN A 80 -27.83 11.31 -6.24
N GLY A 81 -27.24 12.33 -6.89
CA GLY A 81 -27.48 13.76 -6.64
C GLY A 81 -26.52 14.39 -5.64
N CYS A 82 -25.68 13.59 -4.99
CA CYS A 82 -24.70 14.04 -4.00
C CYS A 82 -23.27 13.95 -4.58
N GLY A 83 -22.35 14.67 -4.01
CA GLY A 83 -20.94 14.59 -4.41
C GLY A 83 -20.24 13.47 -3.66
N THR A 84 -19.37 12.74 -4.34
CA THR A 84 -18.66 11.56 -3.81
C THR A 84 -18.04 11.76 -2.41
N ARG A 85 -17.54 12.97 -2.09
CA ARG A 85 -17.02 13.24 -0.74
C ARG A 85 -18.09 13.08 0.32
N ASP A 86 -19.28 13.56 0.07
CA ASP A 86 -20.39 13.52 1.03
C ASP A 86 -20.96 12.10 1.11
N ASP A 87 -20.93 11.33 0.03
CA ASP A 87 -21.30 9.91 0.04
C ASP A 87 -20.36 9.11 0.93
N ILE A 88 -19.04 9.28 0.79
CA ILE A 88 -18.05 8.61 1.65
C ILE A 88 -18.18 9.03 3.13
N LEU A 89 -18.39 10.32 3.40
CA LEU A 89 -18.62 10.78 4.77
C LEU A 89 -19.91 10.18 5.35
N ALA A 90 -20.96 10.08 4.55
CA ALA A 90 -22.23 9.52 4.98
C ALA A 90 -22.19 8.01 5.21
N ASP A 91 -21.35 7.30 4.48
CA ASP A 91 -21.15 5.84 4.58
C ASP A 91 -20.24 5.46 5.74
N GLN A 92 -19.19 6.24 5.99
CA GLN A 92 -18.10 5.85 6.90
C GLN A 92 -18.11 6.57 8.26
N LEU A 93 -18.99 7.54 8.47
CA LEU A 93 -19.17 8.18 9.77
C LEU A 93 -20.41 7.67 10.48
N ASP A 94 -20.31 7.55 11.79
CA ASP A 94 -21.45 7.37 12.67
C ASP A 94 -22.12 8.71 13.02
N ASP A 95 -23.36 8.68 13.51
CA ASP A 95 -24.11 9.85 13.99
C ASP A 95 -24.14 11.03 13.00
N VAL A 96 -24.33 10.72 11.72
CA VAL A 96 -24.26 11.69 10.64
C VAL A 96 -25.44 12.69 10.70
N SER A 97 -25.10 13.99 10.70
CA SER A 97 -26.06 15.08 10.43
C SER A 97 -25.82 15.65 9.03
N ARG A 98 -26.89 15.91 8.29
CA ARG A 98 -26.85 16.45 6.93
C ARG A 98 -27.56 17.78 6.85
N ASP A 99 -27.34 18.52 5.76
CA ASP A 99 -28.10 19.74 5.43
C ASP A 99 -29.54 19.42 4.98
N ASP A 100 -30.30 20.47 4.73
CA ASP A 100 -31.73 20.36 4.35
C ASP A 100 -31.93 19.62 3.02
N ASP A 101 -30.95 19.63 2.11
CA ASP A 101 -30.99 18.91 0.84
C ASP A 101 -30.68 17.42 1.01
N GLY A 102 -30.24 17.00 2.19
CA GLY A 102 -29.94 15.61 2.54
C GLY A 102 -28.62 15.07 1.98
N CYS A 103 -27.85 15.88 1.24
CA CYS A 103 -26.59 15.47 0.64
C CYS A 103 -25.37 15.82 1.50
N LYS A 104 -25.24 17.10 1.88
CA LYS A 104 -24.03 17.59 2.52
C LYS A 104 -23.94 17.14 3.97
N VAL A 105 -22.94 16.36 4.32
CA VAL A 105 -22.67 15.95 5.70
C VAL A 105 -22.12 17.14 6.48
N LEU A 106 -22.80 17.56 7.55
CA LEU A 106 -22.44 18.66 8.42
C LEU A 106 -21.60 18.22 9.61
N SER A 107 -21.94 17.09 10.21
CA SER A 107 -21.21 16.50 11.33
C SER A 107 -21.34 15.00 11.35
N GLY A 108 -20.49 14.33 12.12
CA GLY A 108 -20.49 12.90 12.35
C GLY A 108 -19.29 12.47 13.19
N VAL A 109 -19.10 11.17 13.34
CA VAL A 109 -18.01 10.62 14.12
C VAL A 109 -17.34 9.51 13.32
N LEU A 110 -16.03 9.56 13.19
CA LEU A 110 -15.20 8.47 12.65
C LEU A 110 -14.65 7.66 13.83
N ASP A 111 -15.17 6.43 14.04
CA ASP A 111 -14.82 5.61 15.21
C ASP A 111 -14.82 4.10 14.91
N PRO A 112 -13.66 3.49 14.82
CA PRO A 112 -12.32 4.13 14.86
C PRO A 112 -11.90 4.73 13.52
N ASP A 113 -11.07 5.79 13.53
CA ASP A 113 -10.32 6.20 12.35
C ASP A 113 -9.42 5.05 11.88
N PRO A 114 -9.51 4.63 10.63
CA PRO A 114 -8.75 3.47 10.14
C PRO A 114 -7.23 3.68 10.24
N TYR A 115 -6.74 4.90 10.06
CA TYR A 115 -5.30 5.15 10.01
C TYR A 115 -4.64 5.24 11.39
N THR A 116 -5.33 5.78 12.39
CA THR A 116 -4.78 5.97 13.74
C THR A 116 -5.37 5.04 14.78
N GLY A 117 -6.57 4.48 14.53
CA GLY A 117 -7.34 3.69 15.50
C GLY A 117 -8.02 4.56 16.57
N THR A 118 -8.08 5.87 16.40
CA THR A 118 -8.68 6.81 17.36
C THR A 118 -10.06 7.28 16.92
N ARG A 119 -10.84 7.80 17.87
CA ARG A 119 -12.12 8.43 17.59
C ARG A 119 -11.92 9.89 17.16
N ILE A 120 -12.53 10.33 16.07
CA ILE A 120 -12.46 11.69 15.54
C ILE A 120 -13.86 12.22 15.31
N THR A 121 -14.18 13.38 15.88
CA THR A 121 -15.40 14.10 15.55
C THR A 121 -15.19 14.91 14.26
N PHE A 122 -16.11 14.73 13.33
CA PHE A 122 -16.18 15.51 12.11
C PHE A 122 -17.13 16.69 12.28
N GLU A 123 -16.68 17.88 11.96
CA GLU A 123 -17.49 19.08 11.80
C GLU A 123 -17.07 19.78 10.50
N ARG A 124 -18.00 20.04 9.61
CA ARG A 124 -17.70 20.70 8.34
C ARG A 124 -17.09 22.08 8.56
N GLY A 125 -15.98 22.35 7.89
CA GLY A 125 -15.21 23.59 8.01
C GLY A 125 -14.17 23.60 9.15
N ARG A 126 -14.21 22.64 10.07
CA ARG A 126 -13.23 22.49 11.17
C ARG A 126 -12.70 21.06 11.30
N SER A 127 -12.87 20.25 10.28
CA SER A 127 -12.60 18.81 10.34
C SER A 127 -11.12 18.47 10.41
N LYS A 128 -10.83 17.43 11.18
CA LYS A 128 -9.58 16.67 11.13
C LYS A 128 -9.72 15.40 10.29
N VAL A 129 -10.82 15.22 9.56
CA VAL A 129 -11.08 14.10 8.67
C VAL A 129 -10.94 14.57 7.22
N ASP A 130 -10.09 13.91 6.46
CA ASP A 130 -9.99 14.00 5.00
C ASP A 130 -10.59 12.75 4.37
N ILE A 131 -10.93 12.83 3.09
CA ILE A 131 -11.14 11.64 2.26
C ILE A 131 -9.85 11.39 1.48
N ASP A 132 -9.21 10.26 1.79
CA ASP A 132 -7.98 9.82 1.14
C ASP A 132 -8.27 8.83 0.01
N HIS A 133 -7.35 8.79 -0.96
CA HIS A 133 -7.30 7.75 -1.98
C HIS A 133 -6.36 6.63 -1.51
N LEU A 134 -6.86 5.41 -1.27
CA LEU A 134 -6.03 4.25 -0.88
C LEU A 134 -4.82 4.10 -1.82
N VAL A 135 -5.06 4.18 -3.12
CA VAL A 135 -4.02 4.34 -4.15
C VAL A 135 -4.00 5.81 -4.58
N ALA A 136 -2.98 6.53 -4.17
CA ALA A 136 -2.85 7.96 -4.43
C ALA A 136 -2.87 8.28 -5.93
N LEU A 137 -3.47 9.41 -6.33
CA LEU A 137 -3.59 9.82 -7.74
C LEU A 137 -2.21 9.90 -8.43
N SER A 138 -1.21 10.44 -7.74
CA SER A 138 0.15 10.53 -8.26
C SER A 138 0.84 9.17 -8.38
N ASP A 139 0.57 8.23 -7.47
CA ASP A 139 1.05 6.86 -7.57
C ASP A 139 0.42 6.14 -8.76
N ALA A 140 -0.91 6.28 -8.92
CA ALA A 140 -1.63 5.73 -10.06
C ALA A 140 -1.11 6.29 -11.41
N TRP A 141 -0.84 7.61 -11.48
CA TRP A 141 -0.25 8.24 -12.67
C TRP A 141 1.03 7.54 -13.10
N GLN A 142 1.95 7.33 -12.17
CA GLN A 142 3.24 6.67 -12.39
C GLN A 142 3.13 5.16 -12.62
N LYS A 143 1.95 4.59 -12.44
CA LYS A 143 1.69 3.15 -12.56
C LYS A 143 0.60 2.81 -13.58
N GLY A 144 0.31 3.72 -14.51
CA GLY A 144 -0.55 3.44 -15.66
C GLY A 144 -1.56 4.52 -16.00
N ALA A 145 -2.04 5.31 -15.04
CA ALA A 145 -3.14 6.24 -15.24
C ALA A 145 -2.85 7.38 -16.25
N GLN A 146 -1.58 7.69 -16.49
CA GLN A 146 -1.19 8.66 -17.53
C GLN A 146 -1.65 8.26 -18.94
N LYS A 147 -1.96 6.99 -19.17
CA LYS A 147 -2.41 6.47 -20.47
C LYS A 147 -3.93 6.23 -20.55
N TRP A 148 -4.65 6.52 -19.47
CA TRP A 148 -6.09 6.32 -19.44
C TRP A 148 -6.85 7.45 -20.14
N SER A 149 -8.10 7.17 -20.48
CA SER A 149 -9.07 8.19 -20.85
C SER A 149 -9.35 9.13 -19.66
N ASP A 150 -9.83 10.32 -19.94
CA ASP A 150 -10.28 11.26 -18.90
C ASP A 150 -11.43 10.66 -18.08
N GLY A 151 -12.30 9.88 -18.73
CA GLY A 151 -13.39 9.15 -18.07
C GLY A 151 -12.87 8.15 -17.03
N LYS A 152 -11.86 7.35 -17.40
CA LYS A 152 -11.26 6.37 -16.48
C LYS A 152 -10.53 7.06 -15.31
N ARG A 153 -9.81 8.17 -15.56
CA ARG A 153 -9.18 8.94 -14.51
C ARG A 153 -10.20 9.55 -13.53
N ARG A 154 -11.30 10.12 -14.05
CA ARG A 154 -12.40 10.63 -13.21
C ARG A 154 -13.07 9.55 -12.39
N ALA A 155 -13.33 8.39 -13.00
CA ALA A 155 -13.89 7.23 -12.29
C ALA A 155 -12.99 6.81 -11.13
N PHE A 156 -11.69 6.64 -11.39
CA PHE A 156 -10.71 6.26 -10.37
C PHE A 156 -10.66 7.23 -9.18
N ALA A 157 -10.69 8.53 -9.44
CA ALA A 157 -10.62 9.57 -8.41
C ALA A 157 -11.89 9.67 -7.56
N ASN A 158 -13.01 9.12 -8.03
CA ASN A 158 -14.31 9.18 -7.36
C ASN A 158 -14.89 7.77 -7.12
N ASP A 159 -14.05 6.73 -7.14
CA ASP A 159 -14.49 5.37 -6.86
C ASP A 159 -14.50 5.12 -5.34
N PRO A 160 -15.67 4.82 -4.73
CA PRO A 160 -15.75 4.48 -3.32
C PRO A 160 -14.78 3.36 -2.90
N LEU A 161 -14.46 2.42 -3.79
CA LEU A 161 -13.47 1.37 -3.53
C LEU A 161 -12.07 1.93 -3.24
N ASN A 162 -11.74 3.11 -3.77
CA ASN A 162 -10.45 3.78 -3.59
C ASN A 162 -10.48 4.87 -2.52
N LEU A 163 -11.60 5.10 -1.85
CA LEU A 163 -11.79 6.24 -0.97
C LEU A 163 -12.01 5.81 0.48
N VAL A 164 -11.37 6.50 1.40
CA VAL A 164 -11.48 6.26 2.83
C VAL A 164 -11.46 7.55 3.63
N ALA A 165 -12.38 7.70 4.59
CA ALA A 165 -12.32 8.76 5.57
C ALA A 165 -11.20 8.46 6.58
N ALA A 166 -10.30 9.42 6.81
CA ALA A 166 -9.15 9.20 7.68
C ALA A 166 -8.65 10.50 8.34
N ASP A 167 -7.84 10.36 9.40
CA ASP A 167 -7.15 11.49 10.03
C ASP A 167 -6.36 12.31 9.02
N SER A 168 -6.64 13.60 8.97
CA SER A 168 -6.05 14.49 7.95
C SER A 168 -4.55 14.69 8.09
N SER A 169 -4.00 14.57 9.31
CA SER A 169 -2.55 14.66 9.54
C SER A 169 -1.84 13.41 9.04
N THR A 170 -2.40 12.27 9.35
CA THR A 170 -1.89 10.95 8.92
C THR A 170 -2.02 10.78 7.40
N ASN A 171 -3.14 11.23 6.81
CA ASN A 171 -3.31 11.28 5.36
C ASN A 171 -2.22 12.16 4.69
N ARG A 172 -1.94 13.35 5.24
CA ARG A 172 -0.85 14.19 4.72
C ARG A 172 0.52 13.53 4.84
N SER A 173 0.76 12.75 5.89
CA SER A 173 2.03 12.00 6.05
C SER A 173 2.18 10.88 5.02
N LYS A 174 1.08 10.27 4.59
CA LYS A 174 1.06 9.27 3.49
C LYS A 174 1.47 9.91 2.17
N GLY A 175 0.92 11.08 1.85
CA GLY A 175 1.19 11.77 0.60
C GLY A 175 0.89 10.89 -0.62
N GLU A 176 1.89 10.63 -1.45
CA GLU A 176 1.80 9.74 -2.62
C GLU A 176 2.39 8.34 -2.38
N GLY A 177 2.59 7.98 -1.10
CA GLY A 177 3.19 6.70 -0.70
C GLY A 177 2.36 5.49 -1.14
N ASP A 178 3.07 4.46 -1.59
CA ASP A 178 2.56 3.11 -1.82
C ASP A 178 2.88 2.20 -0.63
N THR A 179 2.48 0.93 -0.69
CA THR A 179 2.70 -0.04 0.41
C THR A 179 4.18 -0.19 0.81
N ALA A 180 5.13 0.02 -0.12
CA ALA A 180 6.56 -0.06 0.19
C ALA A 180 7.09 1.14 0.97
N THR A 181 6.40 2.27 0.90
CA THR A 181 6.89 3.54 1.44
C THR A 181 6.07 4.06 2.61
N TRP A 182 4.83 3.60 2.73
CA TRP A 182 3.95 3.99 3.82
C TRP A 182 2.90 2.93 4.14
N LEU A 183 2.64 2.75 5.43
CA LEU A 183 1.55 1.94 5.97
C LEU A 183 0.88 2.71 7.12
N PRO A 184 -0.44 2.50 7.34
CA PRO A 184 -1.13 3.10 8.48
C PRO A 184 -0.42 2.79 9.80
N PRO A 185 -0.27 3.78 10.71
CA PRO A 185 0.20 3.55 12.08
C PRO A 185 -0.65 2.50 12.81
N ASN A 186 -1.96 2.50 12.58
CA ASN A 186 -2.88 1.49 13.07
C ASN A 186 -2.59 0.13 12.42
N LYS A 187 -1.86 -0.72 13.12
CA LYS A 187 -1.46 -2.03 12.61
C LYS A 187 -2.65 -2.96 12.34
N ALA A 188 -3.75 -2.80 13.08
CA ALA A 188 -4.94 -3.64 12.90
C ALA A 188 -5.62 -3.42 11.53
N TYR A 189 -5.47 -2.25 10.96
CA TYR A 189 -6.04 -1.90 9.65
C TYR A 189 -5.16 -2.27 8.45
N ARG A 190 -3.89 -2.63 8.66
CA ARG A 190 -2.92 -2.83 7.56
C ARG A 190 -3.34 -3.90 6.56
N CYS A 191 -3.91 -5.01 7.02
CA CYS A 191 -4.38 -6.07 6.13
C CYS A 191 -5.50 -5.58 5.21
N GLU A 192 -6.49 -4.89 5.76
CA GLU A 192 -7.58 -4.31 5.00
C GLU A 192 -7.10 -3.21 4.05
N TYR A 193 -6.23 -2.32 4.53
CA TYR A 193 -5.63 -1.25 3.71
C TYR A 193 -4.90 -1.81 2.49
N VAL A 194 -4.04 -2.81 2.67
CA VAL A 194 -3.29 -3.42 1.57
C VAL A 194 -4.20 -4.20 0.63
N ALA A 195 -5.17 -4.94 1.17
CA ALA A 195 -6.19 -5.61 0.35
C ALA A 195 -7.00 -4.61 -0.49
N GLY A 196 -7.34 -3.45 0.08
CA GLY A 196 -7.98 -2.35 -0.63
C GLY A 196 -7.12 -1.84 -1.80
N GLN A 197 -5.84 -1.57 -1.56
CA GLN A 197 -4.92 -1.17 -2.62
C GLN A 197 -4.79 -2.22 -3.73
N VAL A 198 -4.70 -3.51 -3.37
CA VAL A 198 -4.65 -4.60 -4.35
C VAL A 198 -5.94 -4.64 -5.18
N SER A 199 -7.10 -4.51 -4.52
CA SER A 199 -8.39 -4.51 -5.21
C SER A 199 -8.51 -3.36 -6.22
N VAL A 200 -8.15 -2.15 -5.82
CA VAL A 200 -8.14 -0.97 -6.69
C VAL A 200 -7.18 -1.16 -7.86
N LYS A 201 -5.94 -1.61 -7.58
CA LYS A 201 -4.96 -1.83 -8.65
C LYS A 201 -5.39 -2.90 -9.64
N LYS A 202 -6.02 -3.98 -9.17
CA LYS A 202 -6.59 -5.02 -10.03
C LYS A 202 -7.74 -4.48 -10.89
N LYS A 203 -8.68 -3.75 -10.27
CA LYS A 203 -9.84 -3.17 -10.96
C LYS A 203 -9.45 -2.20 -12.08
N TYR A 204 -8.43 -1.38 -11.84
CA TYR A 204 -7.98 -0.34 -12.76
C TYR A 204 -6.77 -0.74 -13.62
N GLU A 205 -6.30 -1.98 -13.49
CA GLU A 205 -5.16 -2.53 -14.25
C GLU A 205 -3.86 -1.74 -14.04
N LEU A 206 -3.66 -1.23 -12.82
CA LEU A 206 -2.43 -0.58 -12.41
C LEU A 206 -1.35 -1.64 -12.12
N TRP A 207 -0.11 -1.33 -12.49
CA TRP A 207 1.01 -2.17 -12.08
C TRP A 207 1.58 -1.74 -10.72
N VAL A 208 2.42 -2.58 -10.17
CA VAL A 208 3.19 -2.33 -8.94
C VAL A 208 4.69 -2.34 -9.23
N THR A 209 5.49 -1.73 -8.35
CA THR A 209 6.93 -1.96 -8.35
C THR A 209 7.25 -3.28 -7.65
N ARG A 210 8.45 -3.84 -7.86
CA ARG A 210 8.89 -5.03 -7.13
C ARG A 210 8.82 -4.81 -5.61
N ALA A 211 9.39 -3.70 -5.13
CA ALA A 211 9.37 -3.35 -3.71
C ALA A 211 7.95 -3.24 -3.15
N GLU A 212 7.02 -2.68 -3.92
CA GLU A 212 5.62 -2.58 -3.51
C GLU A 212 4.95 -3.96 -3.44
N GLN A 213 5.16 -4.82 -4.44
CA GLN A 213 4.61 -6.17 -4.42
C GLN A 213 5.16 -6.98 -3.23
N ASP A 214 6.45 -6.88 -2.96
CA ASP A 214 7.08 -7.58 -1.84
C ASP A 214 6.53 -7.09 -0.50
N ALA A 215 6.33 -5.78 -0.32
CA ALA A 215 5.70 -5.20 0.87
C ALA A 215 4.23 -5.62 1.02
N MET A 216 3.45 -5.67 -0.07
CA MET A 216 2.08 -6.17 -0.05
C MET A 216 2.04 -7.64 0.41
N ARG A 217 2.91 -8.47 -0.13
CA ARG A 217 3.02 -9.88 0.25
C ARG A 217 3.39 -10.05 1.73
N GLU A 218 4.35 -9.28 2.23
CA GLU A 218 4.77 -9.31 3.63
C GLU A 218 3.60 -9.01 4.57
N VAL A 219 2.83 -7.95 4.30
CA VAL A 219 1.66 -7.61 5.12
C VAL A 219 0.58 -8.68 5.04
N LEU A 220 0.23 -9.13 3.82
CA LEU A 220 -0.87 -10.07 3.60
C LEU A 220 -0.54 -11.50 4.04
N ALA A 221 0.73 -11.89 4.09
CA ALA A 221 1.15 -13.16 4.69
C ALA A 221 0.79 -13.26 6.18
N GLY A 222 0.70 -12.11 6.88
CA GLY A 222 0.23 -12.05 8.27
C GLY A 222 -1.29 -12.21 8.43
N CYS A 223 -2.05 -12.21 7.32
CA CYS A 223 -3.52 -12.31 7.31
C CYS A 223 -4.01 -13.09 6.05
N PRO A 224 -3.68 -14.38 5.92
CA PRO A 224 -3.90 -15.15 4.69
C PRO A 224 -5.37 -15.28 4.29
N GLU A 225 -6.29 -15.16 5.24
CA GLU A 225 -7.74 -15.21 5.00
C GLU A 225 -8.32 -13.86 4.53
N GLN A 226 -7.50 -12.80 4.47
CA GLN A 226 -7.95 -11.48 4.02
C GLN A 226 -8.47 -11.56 2.59
N LYS A 227 -9.72 -11.19 2.40
CA LYS A 227 -10.37 -11.10 1.08
C LYS A 227 -10.17 -9.73 0.47
N LEU A 228 -10.27 -9.66 -0.85
CA LEU A 228 -10.35 -8.39 -1.55
C LEU A 228 -11.70 -7.73 -1.27
N PRO A 229 -11.74 -6.45 -0.90
CA PRO A 229 -12.98 -5.69 -0.96
C PRO A 229 -13.46 -5.62 -2.41
N SER A 230 -14.78 -5.63 -2.59
CA SER A 230 -15.42 -5.56 -3.90
C SER A 230 -16.40 -4.38 -3.95
N GLY A 231 -16.85 -4.03 -5.15
CA GLY A 231 -17.79 -2.94 -5.35
C GLY A 231 -17.17 -1.72 -6.02
N GLY A 232 -17.64 -0.54 -5.61
CA GLY A 232 -17.28 0.73 -6.24
C GLY A 232 -17.98 0.95 -7.59
N ASN A 233 -17.73 2.08 -8.21
CA ASN A 233 -18.39 2.53 -9.44
C ASN A 233 -17.78 1.88 -10.70
N PRO A 234 -18.42 1.98 -11.87
CA PRO A 234 -17.83 1.59 -13.14
C PRO A 234 -16.48 2.30 -13.38
N THR A 235 -15.58 1.63 -14.13
CA THR A 235 -14.22 2.15 -14.40
C THR A 235 -14.17 3.29 -15.42
N GLU A 236 -15.31 3.68 -15.99
CA GLU A 236 -15.46 4.85 -16.86
C GLU A 236 -16.57 5.74 -16.32
N ALA A 237 -16.23 6.96 -15.94
CA ALA A 237 -17.23 7.96 -15.59
C ALA A 237 -17.90 8.52 -16.86
N PRO A 238 -19.20 8.82 -16.80
CA PRO A 238 -19.90 9.41 -17.94
C PRO A 238 -19.21 10.69 -18.41
N THR A 239 -19.10 10.87 -19.71
CA THR A 239 -18.80 12.17 -20.30
C THR A 239 -20.00 13.08 -20.09
N ARG A 240 -19.75 14.28 -19.61
CA ARG A 240 -20.78 15.33 -19.57
C ARG A 240 -21.11 15.79 -20.97
#